data_9304a6a1cbb4f7f0af59f3e8cbb6ebbb
#
_entry.id   9304a6a1cbb4f7f0af59f3e8cbb6ebbb
#
_cell.length_a   1.000
_cell.length_b   1.000
_cell.length_c   1.000
_cell.angle_alpha   90.00
_cell.angle_beta   90.00
_cell.angle_gamma   90.00
#
_symmetry.space_group_name_H-M   'P 1'
#
loop_
_entity.id
_entity.type
_entity.pdbx_description
1 polymer ?
#
loop_
_entity_poly.entity_id
_entity_poly.type
_entity_poly.pdbx_seq_one_letter_code
_entity_poly.pdbx_strand_id
1 'polypeptide(L)'
;GQNPFVCGVDELTENQNQNISFDNDMLSKVQMTENCVRIYYEITNAAYLTNGSDETETLNWITAIHNNIHTLYENDDIRVALSEVMIWTTDDSYDGEYWQNLEKFRQIRTAFNGDIGHLVNYPSSTSIADVNSICTGSRYAYSGVNLFYEDVPVYSRTIEAMTHEMGHSMGSPHTHACAWNGNDTAIDGCGPWAGYSEGCDGELPDDGGTIMSYCHLAPVGTNFSNGFGPQPAALIRNTVDSKLCLGTDCVSSCMATVEGLEFQEISDSHYLLIINDVLSDEWIYRIYEYGTEPTEWQSSTSSTIEITDLDMNKYYQADVENVCENGEFEYSPRRYLILTGNWCGQNFTDTGGESGPYQTAQRLIKTFYPVNPGEKVKLTFSQFRLMDDWDFMYIYNGNSTEAPLFPNGDALTGNAIPGPFVSTAEDGSITVRFTSNDGNNNPGWVAEVECSVLSVEDQEGNTGINVYPNPANDMIRIEAPVKIEEIKLNDTSGKLLKMKKGRFSTEELDIGYLPKGAYLLIIKLKDKTITRKIIKN
;
A
#
# COMPACT_ATOMS: atom_id res chain seq x y z
N GLY A 1 -18.23 27.30 16.40
CA GLY A 1 -18.93 26.11 15.96
C GLY A 1 -17.93 25.09 15.44
N GLN A 2 -18.06 23.85 15.84
CA GLN A 2 -17.25 22.78 15.27
C GLN A 2 -17.70 22.59 13.81
N ASN A 3 -16.76 22.45 12.87
CA ASN A 3 -17.13 22.03 11.53
C ASN A 3 -17.72 20.61 11.61
N PRO A 4 -18.84 20.32 10.96
CA PRO A 4 -19.40 18.98 10.92
C PRO A 4 -18.40 18.02 10.21
N PHE A 5 -18.38 16.74 10.58
CA PHE A 5 -17.64 15.76 9.81
C PHE A 5 -18.47 15.35 8.57
N VAL A 6 -17.79 14.81 7.57
CA VAL A 6 -18.41 14.21 6.39
C VAL A 6 -17.89 12.80 6.27
N CYS A 7 -18.76 11.82 6.08
CA CYS A 7 -18.39 10.44 5.79
C CYS A 7 -18.10 10.31 4.29
N GLY A 8 -16.95 9.73 3.95
CA GLY A 8 -16.53 9.52 2.56
C GLY A 8 -17.10 8.28 1.91
N VAL A 9 -17.92 7.48 2.61
CA VAL A 9 -18.53 6.25 2.07
C VAL A 9 -19.38 6.53 0.84
N ASP A 10 -20.05 7.69 0.76
CA ASP A 10 -20.84 8.07 -0.40
C ASP A 10 -20.03 8.16 -1.71
N GLU A 11 -18.71 8.37 -1.61
CA GLU A 11 -17.82 8.44 -2.77
C GLU A 11 -17.35 7.05 -3.23
N LEU A 12 -17.41 6.02 -2.35
CA LEU A 12 -17.00 4.64 -2.65
C LEU A 12 -18.14 3.76 -3.19
N THR A 13 -19.39 4.19 -3.09
CA THR A 13 -20.55 3.30 -3.05
C THR A 13 -21.28 3.05 -4.34
N GLU A 14 -20.86 3.52 -5.50
CA GLU A 14 -21.57 3.11 -6.75
C GLU A 14 -21.57 1.59 -6.99
N ASN A 15 -20.69 0.81 -6.31
CA ASN A 15 -20.57 -0.64 -6.53
C ASN A 15 -20.77 -1.53 -5.30
N GLN A 16 -20.75 -1.03 -4.06
CA GLN A 16 -20.79 -1.88 -2.86
C GLN A 16 -22.16 -1.99 -2.18
N ASN A 17 -23.04 -1.00 -2.29
CA ASN A 17 -24.36 -0.99 -1.62
C ASN A 17 -25.43 -1.90 -2.26
N GLN A 18 -25.16 -2.61 -3.33
CA GLN A 18 -26.20 -3.29 -4.12
C GLN A 18 -26.85 -4.53 -3.49
N ASN A 19 -26.39 -5.00 -2.30
CA ASN A 19 -26.91 -6.25 -1.71
C ASN A 19 -27.19 -6.20 -0.19
N ILE A 20 -27.14 -5.04 0.46
CA ILE A 20 -27.46 -4.96 1.89
C ILE A 20 -28.93 -4.56 2.01
N SER A 21 -29.78 -5.51 2.43
CA SER A 21 -31.19 -5.30 2.73
C SER A 21 -31.46 -5.75 4.17
N PHE A 22 -32.10 -4.89 4.94
CA PHE A 22 -32.47 -5.19 6.31
C PHE A 22 -33.70 -6.09 6.35
N ASP A 23 -33.60 -7.21 7.10
CA ASP A 23 -34.71 -8.12 7.37
C ASP A 23 -35.32 -7.83 8.76
N ASN A 24 -36.62 -7.59 8.80
CA ASN A 24 -37.35 -7.33 10.05
C ASN A 24 -37.24 -8.48 11.08
N ASP A 25 -36.91 -9.70 10.67
CA ASP A 25 -36.68 -10.81 11.58
C ASP A 25 -35.48 -10.58 12.50
N MET A 26 -34.52 -9.74 12.08
CA MET A 26 -33.35 -9.34 12.90
C MET A 26 -33.76 -8.57 14.16
N LEU A 27 -34.89 -7.83 14.16
CA LEU A 27 -35.39 -7.10 15.32
C LEU A 27 -35.80 -8.03 16.48
N SER A 28 -36.07 -9.31 16.22
CA SER A 28 -36.46 -10.26 17.24
C SER A 28 -35.34 -10.73 18.15
N LYS A 29 -34.08 -10.52 17.75
CA LYS A 29 -32.87 -10.90 18.50
C LYS A 29 -32.32 -9.71 19.29
N VAL A 30 -32.96 -9.40 20.44
CA VAL A 30 -32.43 -8.39 21.37
C VAL A 30 -31.59 -9.11 22.41
N GLN A 31 -30.30 -9.28 22.13
CA GLN A 31 -29.33 -9.90 23.01
C GLN A 31 -27.94 -9.31 22.72
N MET A 32 -27.13 -9.13 23.77
CA MET A 32 -25.71 -8.78 23.66
C MET A 32 -25.02 -9.76 22.72
N THR A 33 -24.17 -9.25 21.82
CA THR A 33 -23.39 -10.12 20.92
C THR A 33 -22.57 -11.13 21.69
N GLU A 34 -22.53 -12.37 21.21
CA GLU A 34 -21.64 -13.40 21.76
C GLU A 34 -20.20 -13.07 21.38
N ASN A 35 -19.97 -12.67 20.16
CA ASN A 35 -18.67 -12.22 19.66
C ASN A 35 -18.31 -10.80 20.14
N CYS A 36 -17.02 -10.53 20.22
CA CYS A 36 -16.45 -9.25 20.62
C CYS A 36 -15.58 -8.70 19.49
N VAL A 37 -15.77 -7.43 19.15
CA VAL A 37 -14.96 -6.75 18.14
C VAL A 37 -13.81 -6.00 18.81
N ARG A 38 -12.59 -6.32 18.45
CA ARG A 38 -11.37 -5.74 19.03
C ARG A 38 -10.83 -4.65 18.11
N ILE A 39 -10.58 -3.47 18.68
CA ILE A 39 -10.20 -2.27 17.93
C ILE A 39 -8.72 -1.96 18.16
N TYR A 40 -7.97 -1.92 17.08
CA TYR A 40 -6.61 -1.38 17.02
C TYR A 40 -6.67 0.08 16.58
N TYR A 41 -6.04 0.97 17.34
CA TYR A 41 -5.91 2.37 16.95
C TYR A 41 -4.49 2.71 16.51
N GLU A 42 -4.38 3.44 15.41
CA GLU A 42 -3.14 4.06 14.98
C GLU A 42 -3.30 5.58 15.01
N ILE A 43 -2.48 6.26 15.83
CA ILE A 43 -2.56 7.70 16.07
C ILE A 43 -1.48 8.40 15.29
N THR A 44 -1.86 9.33 14.40
CA THR A 44 -0.91 10.08 13.58
C THR A 44 0.01 10.98 14.42
N ASN A 45 1.18 11.30 13.86
CA ASN A 45 2.12 12.24 14.49
C ASN A 45 1.48 13.61 14.74
N ALA A 46 0.63 14.10 13.83
CA ALA A 46 -0.08 15.36 13.99
C ALA A 46 -1.00 15.36 15.23
N ALA A 47 -1.72 14.26 15.50
CA ALA A 47 -2.51 14.11 16.72
C ALA A 47 -1.63 14.02 17.97
N TYR A 48 -0.52 13.27 17.92
CA TYR A 48 0.46 13.19 19.00
C TYR A 48 1.07 14.55 19.38
N LEU A 49 1.55 15.31 18.38
CA LEU A 49 2.14 16.65 18.61
C LEU A 49 1.12 17.61 19.25
N THR A 50 -0.14 17.52 18.86
CA THR A 50 -1.20 18.37 19.38
C THR A 50 -1.63 17.94 20.80
N ASN A 51 -1.46 16.68 21.18
CA ASN A 51 -1.60 16.18 22.56
C ASN A 51 -0.35 16.47 23.42
N GLY A 52 0.45 17.49 23.07
CA GLY A 52 1.59 17.96 23.84
C GLY A 52 2.87 17.17 23.61
N SER A 53 2.96 16.34 22.59
CA SER A 53 4.10 15.45 22.31
C SER A 53 4.40 14.51 23.49
N ASP A 54 3.36 14.01 24.12
CA ASP A 54 3.42 13.10 25.26
C ASP A 54 2.63 11.82 24.96
N GLU A 55 3.31 10.68 24.98
CA GLU A 55 2.71 9.36 24.69
C GLU A 55 1.64 8.98 25.72
N THR A 56 1.88 9.29 27.01
CA THR A 56 0.95 8.99 28.08
C THR A 56 -0.35 9.80 27.95
N GLU A 57 -0.22 11.09 27.68
CA GLU A 57 -1.39 11.97 27.46
C GLU A 57 -2.16 11.54 26.20
N THR A 58 -1.45 11.18 25.12
CA THR A 58 -2.08 10.70 23.89
C THR A 58 -2.79 9.36 24.11
N LEU A 59 -2.17 8.43 24.86
CA LEU A 59 -2.79 7.15 25.20
C LEU A 59 -4.02 7.36 26.09
N ASN A 60 -3.94 8.24 27.11
CA ASN A 60 -5.08 8.57 27.97
C ASN A 60 -6.24 9.17 27.16
N TRP A 61 -5.92 10.07 26.23
CA TRP A 61 -6.89 10.71 25.35
C TRP A 61 -7.65 9.69 24.49
N ILE A 62 -6.96 8.81 23.77
CA ILE A 62 -7.63 7.83 22.90
C ILE A 62 -8.38 6.76 23.72
N THR A 63 -7.84 6.37 24.89
CA THR A 63 -8.53 5.44 25.79
C THR A 63 -9.84 6.02 26.33
N ALA A 64 -9.86 7.32 26.67
CA ALA A 64 -11.08 8.00 27.11
C ALA A 64 -12.11 8.11 25.97
N ILE A 65 -11.67 8.37 24.74
CA ILE A 65 -12.54 8.33 23.55
C ILE A 65 -13.12 6.91 23.37
N HIS A 66 -12.26 5.88 23.43
CA HIS A 66 -12.72 4.49 23.29
C HIS A 66 -13.74 4.11 24.36
N ASN A 67 -13.61 4.55 25.61
CA ASN A 67 -14.59 4.28 26.66
C ASN A 67 -15.98 4.88 26.32
N ASN A 68 -16.02 6.06 25.72
CA ASN A 68 -17.26 6.64 25.23
C ASN A 68 -17.85 5.86 24.05
N ILE A 69 -17.03 5.44 23.11
CA ILE A 69 -17.43 4.59 21.98
C ILE A 69 -17.95 3.25 22.49
N HIS A 70 -17.22 2.59 23.41
CA HIS A 70 -17.64 1.35 24.04
C HIS A 70 -19.03 1.50 24.68
N THR A 71 -19.28 2.59 25.40
CA THR A 71 -20.59 2.87 26.02
C THR A 71 -21.70 2.97 24.97
N LEU A 72 -21.46 3.61 23.82
CA LEU A 72 -22.46 3.70 22.75
C LEU A 72 -22.78 2.34 22.14
N TYR A 73 -21.77 1.49 21.90
CA TYR A 73 -21.98 0.14 21.39
C TYR A 73 -22.64 -0.77 22.44
N GLU A 74 -22.23 -0.69 23.70
CA GLU A 74 -22.80 -1.47 24.81
C GLU A 74 -24.28 -1.14 25.02
N ASN A 75 -24.69 0.12 24.86
CA ASN A 75 -26.09 0.55 24.94
C ASN A 75 -26.98 -0.11 23.87
N ASP A 76 -26.39 -0.54 22.75
CA ASP A 76 -27.05 -1.27 21.67
C ASP A 76 -26.74 -2.77 21.66
N ASP A 77 -26.27 -3.31 22.80
CA ASP A 77 -25.94 -4.72 22.99
C ASP A 77 -24.84 -5.26 22.04
N ILE A 78 -23.84 -4.43 21.72
CA ILE A 78 -22.71 -4.79 20.87
C ILE A 78 -21.42 -4.73 21.67
N ARG A 79 -20.65 -5.83 21.69
CA ARG A 79 -19.38 -5.92 22.44
C ARG A 79 -18.22 -5.41 21.58
N VAL A 80 -17.57 -4.35 22.04
CA VAL A 80 -16.32 -3.84 21.48
C VAL A 80 -15.26 -3.69 22.57
N ALA A 81 -13.99 -3.86 22.22
CA ALA A 81 -12.87 -3.71 23.16
C ALA A 81 -11.68 -3.05 22.50
N LEU A 82 -10.93 -2.25 23.25
CA LEU A 82 -9.62 -1.75 22.81
C LEU A 82 -8.62 -2.89 22.87
N SER A 83 -7.92 -3.17 21.79
CA SER A 83 -6.89 -4.21 21.76
C SER A 83 -5.48 -3.63 21.85
N GLU A 84 -5.16 -2.65 21.04
CA GLU A 84 -3.82 -2.07 20.99
C GLU A 84 -3.88 -0.62 20.50
N VAL A 85 -2.91 0.19 20.88
CA VAL A 85 -2.73 1.57 20.41
C VAL A 85 -1.29 1.77 19.96
N MET A 86 -1.11 2.17 18.72
CA MET A 86 0.17 2.61 18.16
C MET A 86 0.15 4.14 18.01
N ILE A 87 1.21 4.81 18.44
CA ILE A 87 1.34 6.27 18.38
C ILE A 87 2.59 6.62 17.57
N TRP A 88 2.42 7.39 16.51
CA TRP A 88 3.53 7.95 15.74
C TRP A 88 4.17 9.12 16.50
N THR A 89 5.29 8.84 17.16
CA THR A 89 6.07 9.87 17.90
C THR A 89 7.03 10.63 17.00
N THR A 90 7.26 10.15 15.78
CA THR A 90 8.02 10.78 14.70
C THR A 90 7.13 11.01 13.50
N ASP A 91 7.65 11.70 12.48
CA ASP A 91 6.90 11.93 11.23
C ASP A 91 6.34 10.61 10.67
N ASP A 92 5.06 10.63 10.34
CA ASP A 92 4.36 9.54 9.67
C ASP A 92 4.22 9.80 8.16
N SER A 93 3.58 8.89 7.44
CA SER A 93 3.35 9.03 5.99
C SER A 93 1.92 9.48 5.64
N TYR A 94 1.10 9.84 6.63
CA TYR A 94 -0.33 10.15 6.45
C TYR A 94 -0.57 11.62 6.14
N ASP A 95 0.01 12.09 5.04
CA ASP A 95 0.01 13.49 4.57
C ASP A 95 -0.95 13.77 3.40
N GLY A 96 -1.73 12.74 2.98
CA GLY A 96 -2.67 12.82 1.88
C GLY A 96 -4.10 13.17 2.29
N GLU A 97 -4.99 13.12 1.31
CA GLU A 97 -6.43 13.19 1.54
C GLU A 97 -6.91 11.97 2.35
N TYR A 98 -8.09 12.04 2.97
CA TYR A 98 -8.63 11.00 3.86
C TYR A 98 -8.63 9.58 3.25
N TRP A 99 -9.04 9.44 1.98
CA TRP A 99 -9.06 8.16 1.26
C TRP A 99 -7.64 7.66 0.92
N GLN A 100 -6.70 8.58 0.60
CA GLN A 100 -5.28 8.23 0.38
C GLN A 100 -4.63 7.76 1.68
N ASN A 101 -4.96 8.40 2.81
CA ASN A 101 -4.45 8.00 4.12
C ASN A 101 -5.02 6.65 4.56
N LEU A 102 -6.29 6.35 4.28
CA LEU A 102 -6.85 5.01 4.51
C LEU A 102 -6.11 3.95 3.68
N GLU A 103 -5.84 4.22 2.41
CA GLU A 103 -5.13 3.29 1.54
C GLU A 103 -3.66 3.11 1.98
N LYS A 104 -2.96 4.20 2.35
CA LYS A 104 -1.62 4.11 2.95
C LYS A 104 -1.63 3.29 4.26
N PHE A 105 -2.66 3.46 5.08
CA PHE A 105 -2.80 2.69 6.32
C PHE A 105 -2.89 1.19 6.03
N ARG A 106 -3.69 0.77 5.06
CA ARG A 106 -3.77 -0.63 4.59
C ARG A 106 -2.42 -1.17 4.12
N GLN A 107 -1.63 -0.35 3.45
CA GLN A 107 -0.33 -0.73 2.91
C GLN A 107 0.77 -0.82 3.99
N ILE A 108 0.78 0.13 4.92
CA ILE A 108 1.79 0.22 5.99
C ILE A 108 1.46 -0.79 7.09
N ARG A 109 0.22 -0.82 7.54
CA ARG A 109 -0.26 -1.68 8.63
C ARG A 109 -0.95 -2.92 8.07
N THR A 110 -0.18 -3.79 7.45
CA THR A 110 -0.70 -5.01 6.83
C THR A 110 -1.21 -6.04 7.84
N ALA A 111 -0.72 -5.97 9.09
CA ALA A 111 -1.20 -6.76 10.22
C ALA A 111 -1.27 -5.88 11.47
N PHE A 112 -2.17 -6.22 12.37
CA PHE A 112 -2.34 -5.57 13.67
C PHE A 112 -3.12 -6.48 14.63
N ASN A 113 -2.93 -6.28 15.92
CA ASN A 113 -3.66 -6.99 16.94
C ASN A 113 -5.05 -6.39 17.13
N GLY A 114 -6.05 -6.92 16.43
CA GLY A 114 -7.43 -6.43 16.46
C GLY A 114 -8.24 -6.90 15.26
N ASP A 115 -9.53 -6.66 15.30
CA ASP A 115 -10.49 -7.07 14.26
C ASP A 115 -10.80 -5.90 13.31
N ILE A 116 -10.71 -4.65 13.78
CA ILE A 116 -10.78 -3.42 12.98
C ILE A 116 -9.56 -2.57 13.30
N GLY A 117 -8.82 -2.15 12.27
CA GLY A 117 -7.77 -1.13 12.36
C GLY A 117 -8.35 0.26 12.12
N HIS A 118 -8.14 1.19 13.05
CA HIS A 118 -8.68 2.55 12.97
C HIS A 118 -7.57 3.60 13.01
N LEU A 119 -7.32 4.24 11.88
CA LEU A 119 -6.38 5.37 11.78
C LEU A 119 -7.07 6.67 12.25
N VAL A 120 -6.48 7.31 13.24
CA VAL A 120 -7.00 8.55 13.84
C VAL A 120 -6.08 9.71 13.49
N ASN A 121 -6.59 10.66 12.71
CA ASN A 121 -5.81 11.79 12.18
C ASN A 121 -6.35 13.15 12.64
N TYR A 122 -5.47 14.14 12.74
CA TYR A 122 -5.76 15.51 13.13
C TYR A 122 -4.91 16.52 12.31
N PRO A 123 -5.42 17.70 11.95
CA PRO A 123 -6.84 18.07 11.94
C PRO A 123 -7.50 17.61 10.62
N SER A 124 -8.60 16.92 10.70
CA SER A 124 -9.39 16.57 9.53
C SER A 124 -10.88 16.60 9.84
N SER A 125 -11.73 16.74 8.83
CA SER A 125 -13.18 16.77 8.98
C SER A 125 -13.88 15.66 8.22
N THR A 126 -13.14 14.80 7.54
CA THR A 126 -13.69 13.69 6.77
C THR A 126 -13.26 12.37 7.40
N SER A 127 -14.14 11.41 7.39
CA SER A 127 -13.90 10.05 7.86
C SER A 127 -14.40 9.06 6.81
N ILE A 128 -13.90 7.82 6.82
CA ILE A 128 -14.26 6.81 5.83
C ILE A 128 -13.98 5.40 6.34
N ALA A 129 -14.88 4.45 6.02
CA ALA A 129 -14.65 3.02 6.17
C ALA A 129 -15.47 2.25 5.11
N ASP A 130 -15.04 1.03 4.76
CA ASP A 130 -15.84 0.17 3.90
C ASP A 130 -16.98 -0.48 4.69
N VAL A 131 -18.16 -0.60 4.07
CA VAL A 131 -19.31 -1.23 4.70
C VAL A 131 -19.15 -2.76 4.71
N ASN A 132 -19.44 -3.39 5.86
CA ASN A 132 -19.32 -4.85 6.07
C ASN A 132 -17.89 -5.40 5.80
N SER A 133 -16.90 -4.62 6.18
CA SER A 133 -15.50 -4.94 5.93
C SER A 133 -14.84 -5.78 7.03
N ILE A 134 -15.48 -5.93 8.18
CA ILE A 134 -14.98 -6.78 9.27
C ILE A 134 -14.73 -8.21 8.79
N CYS A 135 -13.63 -8.82 9.19
CA CYS A 135 -13.15 -10.12 8.71
C CYS A 135 -12.73 -10.16 7.23
N THR A 136 -12.42 -9.02 6.65
CA THR A 136 -11.90 -8.95 5.26
C THR A 136 -10.55 -8.25 5.21
N GLY A 137 -9.91 -8.23 4.05
CA GLY A 137 -8.69 -7.45 3.80
C GLY A 137 -8.90 -5.94 3.94
N SER A 138 -10.15 -5.46 3.86
CA SER A 138 -10.54 -4.04 3.95
C SER A 138 -11.03 -3.61 5.34
N ARG A 139 -10.71 -4.38 6.41
CA ARG A 139 -11.13 -4.11 7.80
C ARG A 139 -10.47 -2.87 8.43
N TYR A 140 -10.41 -1.78 7.71
CA TYR A 140 -9.76 -0.54 8.13
C TYR A 140 -10.74 0.62 8.07
N ALA A 141 -10.62 1.51 9.05
CA ALA A 141 -11.34 2.78 9.11
C ALA A 141 -10.35 3.94 9.28
N TYR A 142 -10.73 5.10 8.81
CA TYR A 142 -10.02 6.36 9.01
C TYR A 142 -10.97 7.37 9.61
N SER A 143 -10.55 8.08 10.65
CA SER A 143 -11.30 9.22 11.18
C SER A 143 -10.46 10.47 11.32
N GLY A 144 -10.92 11.53 10.65
CA GLY A 144 -10.48 12.88 10.90
C GLY A 144 -11.16 13.47 12.13
N VAL A 145 -10.40 13.73 13.19
CA VAL A 145 -10.94 14.09 14.50
C VAL A 145 -10.56 15.50 14.97
N ASN A 146 -11.26 15.98 15.99
CA ASN A 146 -10.83 17.05 16.89
C ASN A 146 -10.24 16.42 18.14
N LEU A 147 -9.33 17.10 18.81
CA LEU A 147 -8.83 16.63 20.12
C LEU A 147 -9.86 16.79 21.23
N PHE A 148 -10.81 17.69 21.05
CA PHE A 148 -11.87 17.93 22.02
C PHE A 148 -13.00 16.91 21.83
N TYR A 149 -13.46 16.36 22.94
CA TYR A 149 -14.67 15.52 23.03
C TYR A 149 -15.43 15.84 24.34
N GLU A 150 -16.68 15.43 24.38
CA GLU A 150 -17.53 15.45 25.57
C GLU A 150 -17.96 14.02 25.88
N ASP A 151 -18.18 13.70 27.14
CA ASP A 151 -18.65 12.39 27.56
C ASP A 151 -20.09 12.15 27.12
N VAL A 152 -20.39 10.92 26.68
CA VAL A 152 -21.76 10.52 26.33
C VAL A 152 -22.70 10.68 27.54
N PRO A 153 -23.96 11.11 27.36
CA PRO A 153 -24.67 11.23 26.07
C PRO A 153 -24.55 12.60 25.37
N VAL A 154 -23.62 13.47 25.81
CA VAL A 154 -23.42 14.78 25.15
C VAL A 154 -22.79 14.53 23.78
N TYR A 155 -23.36 15.17 22.76
CA TYR A 155 -22.85 15.05 21.41
C TYR A 155 -21.39 15.52 21.29
N SER A 156 -20.57 14.71 20.69
CA SER A 156 -19.19 15.01 20.36
C SER A 156 -18.86 14.50 18.97
N ARG A 157 -18.41 15.41 18.10
CA ARG A 157 -18.05 15.07 16.72
C ARG A 157 -17.01 13.94 16.63
N THR A 158 -15.98 13.98 17.47
CA THR A 158 -14.91 12.96 17.48
C THR A 158 -15.47 11.58 17.83
N ILE A 159 -16.32 11.50 18.86
CA ILE A 159 -16.98 10.24 19.25
C ILE A 159 -17.90 9.75 18.13
N GLU A 160 -18.73 10.65 17.55
CA GLU A 160 -19.62 10.27 16.46
C GLU A 160 -18.85 9.72 15.26
N ALA A 161 -17.86 10.48 14.75
CA ALA A 161 -17.10 10.09 13.58
C ALA A 161 -16.47 8.71 13.73
N MET A 162 -15.76 8.46 14.84
CA MET A 162 -15.10 7.18 15.09
C MET A 162 -16.11 6.03 15.27
N THR A 163 -17.20 6.26 15.99
CA THR A 163 -18.26 5.25 16.19
C THR A 163 -18.98 4.92 14.88
N HIS A 164 -19.27 5.94 14.07
CA HIS A 164 -19.92 5.83 12.78
C HIS A 164 -19.13 4.98 11.78
N GLU A 165 -17.82 5.27 11.61
CA GLU A 165 -16.99 4.52 10.66
C GLU A 165 -16.82 3.05 11.07
N MET A 166 -16.70 2.75 12.36
CA MET A 166 -16.71 1.37 12.82
C MET A 166 -18.07 0.70 12.62
N GLY A 167 -19.19 1.44 12.71
CA GLY A 167 -20.51 0.95 12.36
C GLY A 167 -20.60 0.50 10.91
N HIS A 168 -19.99 1.23 9.97
CA HIS A 168 -19.84 0.80 8.58
C HIS A 168 -19.05 -0.49 8.48
N SER A 169 -17.87 -0.57 9.09
CA SER A 169 -17.07 -1.78 9.10
C SER A 169 -17.82 -3.00 9.62
N MET A 170 -18.72 -2.83 10.59
CA MET A 170 -19.59 -3.87 11.15
C MET A 170 -20.90 -4.06 10.39
N GLY A 171 -21.05 -3.50 9.19
CA GLY A 171 -22.12 -3.85 8.24
C GLY A 171 -23.24 -2.84 8.08
N SER A 172 -23.30 -1.76 8.86
CA SER A 172 -24.39 -0.79 8.74
C SER A 172 -24.18 0.22 7.63
N PRO A 173 -25.04 0.34 6.62
CA PRO A 173 -25.12 1.52 5.76
C PRO A 173 -25.70 2.72 6.52
N HIS A 174 -25.71 3.89 5.89
CA HIS A 174 -26.35 5.08 6.43
C HIS A 174 -27.85 4.87 6.63
N THR A 175 -28.44 5.60 7.58
CA THR A 175 -29.88 5.55 7.82
C THR A 175 -30.73 6.11 6.68
N HIS A 176 -30.16 6.95 5.83
CA HIS A 176 -30.81 7.47 4.62
C HIS A 176 -30.62 6.59 3.37
N ALA A 177 -29.90 5.46 3.49
CA ALA A 177 -29.77 4.48 2.40
C ALA A 177 -31.10 3.77 2.10
N CYS A 178 -31.26 3.32 0.84
CA CYS A 178 -32.40 2.52 0.41
C CYS A 178 -32.23 1.04 0.81
N ALA A 179 -32.05 0.76 2.11
CA ALA A 179 -31.72 -0.58 2.61
C ALA A 179 -32.61 -1.03 3.78
N TRP A 180 -33.50 -0.19 4.25
CA TRP A 180 -34.19 -0.35 5.54
C TRP A 180 -35.66 -0.68 5.44
N ASN A 181 -36.28 -0.84 6.61
CA ASN A 181 -37.74 -1.06 6.81
C ASN A 181 -38.27 -2.36 6.19
N GLY A 182 -37.39 -3.26 5.68
CA GLY A 182 -37.79 -4.50 5.00
C GLY A 182 -38.50 -4.27 3.65
N ASN A 183 -38.38 -3.06 3.10
CA ASN A 183 -38.95 -2.67 1.82
C ASN A 183 -38.04 -1.69 1.04
N ASP A 184 -36.76 -1.67 1.37
CA ASP A 184 -35.71 -0.89 0.70
C ASP A 184 -35.98 0.62 0.68
N THR A 185 -36.41 1.17 1.85
CA THR A 185 -36.61 2.60 2.07
C THR A 185 -35.64 3.16 3.11
N ALA A 186 -35.53 4.48 3.22
CA ALA A 186 -34.73 5.15 4.24
C ALA A 186 -35.39 5.14 5.63
N ILE A 187 -34.58 5.20 6.70
CA ILE A 187 -35.05 5.42 8.08
C ILE A 187 -35.30 6.91 8.31
N ASP A 188 -34.38 7.78 7.83
CA ASP A 188 -34.50 9.23 7.98
C ASP A 188 -34.10 9.98 6.70
N GLY A 189 -34.42 11.28 6.67
CA GLY A 189 -34.14 12.16 5.54
C GLY A 189 -32.97 13.12 5.77
N CYS A 190 -32.10 12.88 6.75
CA CYS A 190 -31.05 13.82 7.09
C CYS A 190 -29.98 13.92 5.99
N GLY A 191 -29.61 12.81 5.34
CA GLY A 191 -28.70 12.82 4.20
C GLY A 191 -29.23 13.68 3.04
N PRO A 192 -30.41 13.37 2.47
CA PRO A 192 -31.05 14.21 1.44
C PRO A 192 -31.19 15.67 1.83
N TRP A 193 -31.54 15.96 3.09
CA TRP A 193 -31.62 17.33 3.59
C TRP A 193 -30.27 18.06 3.51
N ALA A 194 -29.20 17.38 3.81
CA ALA A 194 -27.83 17.92 3.78
C ALA A 194 -27.20 17.92 2.37
N GLY A 195 -27.90 17.40 1.36
CA GLY A 195 -27.43 17.31 -0.02
C GLY A 195 -26.74 15.99 -0.37
N TYR A 196 -26.79 15.00 0.52
CA TYR A 196 -26.27 13.64 0.33
C TYR A 196 -27.45 12.67 0.14
N SER A 197 -27.64 12.14 -1.06
CA SER A 197 -28.76 11.26 -1.36
C SER A 197 -28.27 9.93 -1.90
N GLU A 198 -28.69 8.84 -1.28
CA GLU A 198 -28.48 7.47 -1.74
C GLU A 198 -29.72 6.91 -2.48
N GLY A 199 -30.57 7.79 -3.00
CA GLY A 199 -31.69 7.44 -3.86
C GLY A 199 -33.04 7.31 -3.14
N CYS A 200 -33.11 7.39 -1.81
CA CYS A 200 -34.34 7.35 -1.03
C CYS A 200 -34.55 8.67 -0.29
N ASP A 201 -35.81 9.06 -0.19
CA ASP A 201 -36.27 10.19 0.63
C ASP A 201 -36.76 9.69 2.00
N GLY A 202 -36.61 10.52 3.03
CA GLY A 202 -37.12 10.28 4.38
C GLY A 202 -37.55 11.60 5.05
N GLU A 203 -38.20 11.49 6.20
CA GLU A 203 -38.54 12.64 7.05
C GLU A 203 -37.41 12.89 8.07
N LEU A 204 -37.21 14.13 8.50
CA LEU A 204 -36.31 14.42 9.61
C LEU A 204 -36.88 13.83 10.91
N PRO A 205 -36.07 13.17 11.75
CA PRO A 205 -36.53 12.64 13.02
C PRO A 205 -36.83 13.78 14.02
N ASP A 206 -37.86 13.60 14.88
CA ASP A 206 -38.28 14.61 15.84
C ASP A 206 -37.30 14.80 17.02
N ASP A 207 -36.63 13.70 17.46
CA ASP A 207 -35.81 13.67 18.68
C ASP A 207 -34.27 13.60 18.39
N GLY A 208 -33.85 14.00 17.18
CA GLY A 208 -32.47 13.87 16.74
C GLY A 208 -32.19 12.56 16.03
N GLY A 209 -31.14 12.56 15.23
CA GLY A 209 -30.69 11.38 14.50
C GLY A 209 -29.96 10.35 15.37
N THR A 210 -29.65 9.22 14.76
CA THR A 210 -28.85 8.15 15.34
C THR A 210 -27.38 8.26 14.86
N ILE A 211 -26.51 7.37 15.34
CA ILE A 211 -25.07 7.39 15.03
C ILE A 211 -24.81 7.23 13.52
N MET A 212 -25.59 6.37 12.80
CA MET A 212 -25.41 6.15 11.36
C MET A 212 -26.14 7.17 10.49
N SER A 213 -26.69 8.27 11.08
CA SER A 213 -27.39 9.31 10.35
C SER A 213 -26.47 10.50 9.99
N TYR A 214 -26.91 11.28 9.01
CA TYR A 214 -26.30 12.59 8.69
C TYR A 214 -27.01 13.74 9.42
N CYS A 215 -27.72 13.45 10.49
CA CYS A 215 -28.49 14.45 11.21
C CYS A 215 -27.64 15.52 11.91
N HIS A 216 -26.34 15.23 12.17
CA HIS A 216 -25.37 16.22 12.61
C HIS A 216 -25.18 17.38 11.60
N LEU A 217 -25.52 17.17 10.32
CA LEU A 217 -25.54 18.21 9.27
C LEU A 217 -26.89 18.92 9.17
N ALA A 218 -27.97 18.33 9.73
CA ALA A 218 -29.31 18.87 9.72
C ALA A 218 -29.63 19.65 11.01
N PRO A 219 -30.66 20.52 11.03
CA PRO A 219 -31.02 21.31 12.22
C PRO A 219 -31.40 20.48 13.44
N VAL A 220 -31.87 19.26 13.24
CA VAL A 220 -32.30 18.35 14.31
C VAL A 220 -31.12 17.80 15.12
N GLY A 221 -29.92 17.69 14.52
CA GLY A 221 -28.73 17.17 15.17
C GLY A 221 -28.75 15.65 15.40
N THR A 222 -27.63 15.09 15.83
CA THR A 222 -27.51 13.70 16.32
C THR A 222 -27.73 13.67 17.83
N ASN A 223 -28.52 12.70 18.31
CA ASN A 223 -28.77 12.46 19.72
C ASN A 223 -28.18 11.08 20.12
N PHE A 224 -27.10 11.08 20.87
CA PHE A 224 -26.43 9.84 21.31
C PHE A 224 -27.31 8.94 22.21
N SER A 225 -28.39 9.50 22.82
CA SER A 225 -29.37 8.67 23.53
C SER A 225 -30.17 7.74 22.61
N ASN A 226 -30.18 8.02 21.30
CA ASN A 226 -30.84 7.17 20.30
C ASN A 226 -29.89 6.02 19.81
N GLY A 227 -28.62 6.03 20.24
CA GLY A 227 -27.63 5.03 19.81
C GLY A 227 -27.54 4.87 18.30
N PHE A 228 -27.40 3.63 17.84
CA PHE A 228 -27.51 3.27 16.41
C PHE A 228 -28.96 3.25 15.91
N GLY A 229 -29.93 3.15 16.82
CA GLY A 229 -31.32 2.88 16.52
C GLY A 229 -31.60 1.40 16.22
N PRO A 230 -32.88 1.00 16.23
CA PRO A 230 -33.26 -0.41 16.27
C PRO A 230 -32.76 -1.23 15.08
N GLN A 231 -32.83 -0.69 13.87
CA GLN A 231 -32.48 -1.44 12.66
C GLN A 231 -30.96 -1.51 12.41
N PRO A 232 -30.18 -0.41 12.45
CA PRO A 232 -28.73 -0.48 12.35
C PRO A 232 -28.10 -1.30 13.47
N ALA A 233 -28.54 -1.15 14.72
CA ALA A 233 -28.06 -1.95 15.84
C ALA A 233 -28.32 -3.46 15.64
N ALA A 234 -29.51 -3.85 15.19
CA ALA A 234 -29.84 -5.23 14.91
C ALA A 234 -28.99 -5.82 13.76
N LEU A 235 -28.75 -5.02 12.71
CA LEU A 235 -27.89 -5.42 11.60
C LEU A 235 -26.44 -5.62 12.05
N ILE A 236 -25.89 -4.68 12.83
CA ILE A 236 -24.53 -4.78 13.39
C ILE A 236 -24.42 -6.02 14.28
N ARG A 237 -25.34 -6.26 15.22
CA ARG A 237 -25.32 -7.46 16.08
C ARG A 237 -25.33 -8.74 15.25
N ASN A 238 -26.23 -8.84 14.27
CA ASN A 238 -26.31 -10.00 13.41
C ASN A 238 -25.01 -10.21 12.60
N THR A 239 -24.44 -9.13 12.08
CA THR A 239 -23.15 -9.18 11.37
C THR A 239 -22.05 -9.68 12.29
N VAL A 240 -21.89 -9.09 13.47
CA VAL A 240 -20.86 -9.47 14.44
C VAL A 240 -20.99 -10.94 14.85
N ASP A 241 -22.22 -11.39 15.20
CA ASP A 241 -22.42 -12.78 15.66
C ASP A 241 -22.33 -13.82 14.52
N SER A 242 -22.49 -13.42 13.28
CA SER A 242 -22.32 -14.31 12.12
C SER A 242 -20.86 -14.52 11.72
N LYS A 243 -19.94 -13.67 12.21
CA LYS A 243 -18.53 -13.70 11.82
C LYS A 243 -17.73 -14.70 12.65
N LEU A 244 -17.24 -15.75 12.00
CA LEU A 244 -16.46 -16.82 12.64
C LEU A 244 -15.02 -16.40 13.00
N CYS A 245 -14.50 -15.33 12.39
CA CYS A 245 -13.18 -14.77 12.70
C CYS A 245 -13.11 -14.04 14.05
N LEU A 246 -14.25 -13.73 14.67
CA LEU A 246 -14.31 -12.98 15.93
C LEU A 246 -14.28 -13.91 17.13
N GLY A 247 -13.48 -13.55 18.13
CA GLY A 247 -13.45 -14.24 19.42
C GLY A 247 -14.57 -13.79 20.35
N THR A 248 -14.91 -14.65 21.33
CA THR A 248 -15.95 -14.34 22.34
C THR A 248 -15.38 -13.74 23.63
N ASP A 249 -14.06 -13.73 23.82
CA ASP A 249 -13.38 -13.35 25.04
C ASP A 249 -12.88 -11.89 25.10
N CYS A 250 -12.99 -11.13 23.99
CA CYS A 250 -12.42 -9.77 23.83
C CYS A 250 -10.88 -9.69 24.00
N VAL A 251 -10.17 -10.80 23.99
CA VAL A 251 -8.72 -10.87 24.22
C VAL A 251 -8.00 -11.47 23.02
N SER A 252 -8.50 -12.60 22.51
CA SER A 252 -7.94 -13.26 21.33
C SER A 252 -8.50 -12.71 20.03
N SER A 253 -7.70 -12.72 18.97
CA SER A 253 -8.14 -12.39 17.62
C SER A 253 -7.84 -13.56 16.71
N CYS A 254 -8.80 -13.89 15.86
CA CYS A 254 -8.63 -14.88 14.81
C CYS A 254 -8.46 -14.25 13.41
N MET A 255 -8.17 -12.96 13.35
CA MET A 255 -7.87 -12.30 12.09
C MET A 255 -6.50 -12.73 11.58
N ALA A 256 -6.37 -12.90 10.27
CA ALA A 256 -5.07 -13.10 9.65
C ALA A 256 -4.16 -11.94 10.00
N THR A 257 -3.18 -12.21 10.83
CA THR A 257 -2.27 -11.22 11.41
C THR A 257 -0.86 -11.33 10.85
N VAL A 258 -0.70 -12.04 9.77
CA VAL A 258 0.58 -12.14 9.08
C VAL A 258 1.03 -10.73 8.66
N GLU A 259 1.98 -10.16 9.39
CA GLU A 259 2.51 -8.81 9.15
C GLU A 259 3.10 -8.68 7.76
N GLY A 260 3.82 -9.71 7.36
CA GLY A 260 4.43 -9.77 6.06
C GLY A 260 4.79 -11.18 5.67
N LEU A 261 4.92 -11.38 4.38
CA LEU A 261 5.54 -12.57 3.81
C LEU A 261 6.79 -12.10 3.08
N GLU A 262 7.90 -12.72 3.37
CA GLU A 262 9.15 -12.53 2.67
C GLU A 262 9.49 -13.81 1.91
N PHE A 263 9.93 -13.66 0.66
CA PHE A 263 10.40 -14.77 -0.16
C PHE A 263 11.88 -14.59 -0.41
N GLN A 264 12.67 -15.50 0.14
CA GLN A 264 14.09 -15.57 -0.14
C GLN A 264 14.38 -16.63 -1.19
N GLU A 265 14.92 -16.22 -2.33
CA GLU A 265 15.37 -17.13 -3.37
C GLU A 265 16.71 -17.74 -2.96
N ILE A 266 16.74 -19.06 -2.75
CA ILE A 266 17.95 -19.83 -2.42
C ILE A 266 18.61 -20.33 -3.69
N SER A 267 17.79 -20.73 -4.68
CA SER A 267 18.21 -21.08 -6.04
C SER A 267 17.01 -20.95 -6.97
N ASP A 268 17.22 -21.09 -8.27
CA ASP A 268 16.20 -20.88 -9.32
C ASP A 268 14.85 -21.58 -9.09
N SER A 269 14.82 -22.65 -8.28
CA SER A 269 13.59 -23.41 -7.97
C SER A 269 13.39 -23.67 -6.48
N HIS A 270 14.21 -23.07 -5.61
CA HIS A 270 14.14 -23.24 -4.17
C HIS A 270 14.01 -21.90 -3.48
N TYR A 271 12.93 -21.72 -2.74
CA TYR A 271 12.58 -20.50 -2.02
C TYR A 271 12.34 -20.81 -0.55
N LEU A 272 12.59 -19.83 0.30
CA LEU A 272 12.05 -19.81 1.66
C LEU A 272 10.90 -18.81 1.70
N LEU A 273 9.75 -19.27 2.15
CA LEU A 273 8.67 -18.41 2.59
C LEU A 273 8.87 -18.13 4.08
N ILE A 274 9.08 -16.87 4.41
CA ILE A 274 9.26 -16.40 5.79
C ILE A 274 8.00 -15.65 6.19
N ILE A 275 7.34 -16.14 7.23
CA ILE A 275 6.13 -15.53 7.80
C ILE A 275 6.57 -14.61 8.93
N ASN A 276 6.43 -13.32 8.72
CA ASN A 276 6.70 -12.28 9.72
C ASN A 276 5.41 -12.01 10.48
N ASP A 277 5.18 -12.76 11.54
CA ASP A 277 4.02 -12.64 12.42
C ASP A 277 4.45 -12.90 13.86
N VAL A 278 4.08 -11.98 14.74
CA VAL A 278 4.41 -12.05 16.19
C VAL A 278 3.20 -12.43 17.05
N LEU A 279 2.01 -12.56 16.45
CA LEU A 279 0.75 -12.79 17.14
C LEU A 279 0.29 -14.25 17.09
N SER A 280 0.86 -15.05 16.18
CA SER A 280 0.53 -16.46 16.02
C SER A 280 1.78 -17.33 15.98
N ASP A 281 1.63 -18.59 16.34
CA ASP A 281 2.65 -19.63 16.28
C ASP A 281 2.23 -20.85 15.44
N GLU A 282 1.06 -20.77 14.80
CA GLU A 282 0.55 -21.75 13.86
C GLU A 282 -0.18 -21.09 12.70
N TRP A 283 0.14 -21.51 11.49
CA TRP A 283 -0.42 -20.97 10.24
C TRP A 283 -0.87 -22.09 9.31
N ILE A 284 -1.84 -21.79 8.44
CA ILE A 284 -2.11 -22.57 7.25
C ILE A 284 -1.66 -21.79 6.00
N TYR A 285 -1.13 -22.51 5.03
CA TYR A 285 -0.65 -21.94 3.79
C TYR A 285 -0.91 -22.86 2.61
N ARG A 286 -0.93 -22.29 1.41
CA ARG A 286 -0.91 -23.01 0.15
C ARG A 286 -0.18 -22.20 -0.90
N ILE A 287 0.45 -22.91 -1.86
CA ILE A 287 1.19 -22.30 -2.95
C ILE A 287 0.81 -23.03 -4.23
N TYR A 288 0.43 -22.28 -5.26
CA TYR A 288 -0.04 -22.81 -6.52
C TYR A 288 0.31 -21.88 -7.68
N GLU A 289 0.41 -22.41 -8.91
CA GLU A 289 0.66 -21.60 -10.11
C GLU A 289 -0.50 -20.62 -10.30
N TYR A 290 -0.17 -19.36 -10.51
CA TYR A 290 -1.16 -18.30 -10.67
C TYR A 290 -2.10 -18.59 -11.85
N GLY A 291 -3.41 -18.43 -11.63
CA GLY A 291 -4.44 -18.72 -12.64
C GLY A 291 -4.87 -20.18 -12.71
N THR A 292 -4.33 -21.04 -11.86
CA THR A 292 -4.80 -22.42 -11.67
C THR A 292 -5.71 -22.54 -10.45
N GLU A 293 -6.37 -23.70 -10.28
CA GLU A 293 -7.13 -23.99 -9.06
C GLU A 293 -6.17 -24.06 -7.85
N PRO A 294 -6.54 -23.45 -6.71
CA PRO A 294 -5.73 -23.51 -5.50
C PRO A 294 -5.48 -24.94 -5.02
N THR A 295 -4.27 -25.20 -4.51
CA THR A 295 -3.94 -26.45 -3.84
C THR A 295 -4.63 -26.55 -2.48
N GLU A 296 -4.63 -27.76 -1.89
CA GLU A 296 -5.09 -27.98 -0.51
C GLU A 296 -4.22 -27.19 0.47
N TRP A 297 -4.84 -26.76 1.58
CA TRP A 297 -4.15 -26.10 2.67
C TRP A 297 -3.18 -27.04 3.38
N GLN A 298 -2.02 -26.52 3.76
CA GLN A 298 -1.00 -27.18 4.56
C GLN A 298 -0.83 -26.39 5.85
N SER A 299 -0.56 -27.06 6.98
CA SER A 299 -0.29 -26.41 8.27
C SER A 299 1.21 -26.32 8.54
N SER A 300 1.62 -25.28 9.28
CA SER A 300 2.98 -25.09 9.76
C SER A 300 2.99 -24.38 11.11
N THR A 301 3.86 -24.86 12.01
CA THR A 301 4.25 -24.17 13.25
C THR A 301 5.64 -23.52 13.09
N SER A 302 6.24 -23.61 11.92
CA SER A 302 7.47 -22.91 11.59
C SER A 302 7.15 -21.65 10.80
N SER A 303 7.66 -20.51 11.22
CA SER A 303 7.60 -19.26 10.48
C SER A 303 8.48 -19.25 9.22
N THR A 304 9.28 -20.29 9.00
CA THR A 304 10.07 -20.46 7.77
C THR A 304 9.70 -21.77 7.10
N ILE A 305 9.24 -21.69 5.86
CA ILE A 305 8.75 -22.81 5.08
C ILE A 305 9.61 -22.95 3.83
N GLU A 306 10.18 -24.14 3.61
CA GLU A 306 10.90 -24.43 2.37
C GLU A 306 9.92 -24.73 1.23
N ILE A 307 10.13 -24.07 0.10
CA ILE A 307 9.37 -24.27 -1.12
C ILE A 307 10.33 -24.72 -2.20
N THR A 308 10.12 -25.92 -2.71
CA THR A 308 10.94 -26.51 -3.76
C THR A 308 10.10 -26.82 -4.98
N ASP A 309 10.78 -27.11 -6.10
CA ASP A 309 10.18 -27.63 -7.34
C ASP A 309 9.22 -26.64 -8.05
N LEU A 310 9.40 -25.33 -7.85
CA LEU A 310 8.70 -24.32 -8.65
C LEU A 310 9.32 -24.20 -10.04
N ASP A 311 8.49 -24.17 -11.07
CA ASP A 311 8.93 -23.87 -12.43
C ASP A 311 9.47 -22.45 -12.53
N MET A 312 10.50 -22.25 -13.34
CA MET A 312 11.09 -20.93 -13.56
C MET A 312 10.23 -20.05 -14.47
N ASN A 313 10.37 -18.74 -14.27
CA ASN A 313 9.71 -17.69 -15.07
C ASN A 313 8.18 -17.79 -15.08
N LYS A 314 7.62 -18.13 -13.94
CA LYS A 314 6.18 -18.21 -13.71
C LYS A 314 5.75 -17.40 -12.51
N TYR A 315 4.48 -17.01 -12.53
CA TYR A 315 3.81 -16.49 -11.34
C TYR A 315 3.21 -17.62 -10.52
N TYR A 316 3.45 -17.58 -9.23
CA TYR A 316 2.76 -18.39 -8.22
C TYR A 316 2.04 -17.48 -7.25
N GLN A 317 1.00 -18.00 -6.65
CA GLN A 317 0.31 -17.35 -5.55
C GLN A 317 0.55 -18.14 -4.26
N ALA A 318 0.94 -17.43 -3.22
CA ALA A 318 0.97 -17.93 -1.85
C ALA A 318 -0.19 -17.30 -1.08
N ASP A 319 -1.01 -18.14 -0.48
CA ASP A 319 -2.04 -17.76 0.48
C ASP A 319 -1.59 -18.22 1.87
N VAL A 320 -1.63 -17.34 2.86
CA VAL A 320 -1.27 -17.66 4.25
C VAL A 320 -2.31 -17.08 5.20
N GLU A 321 -2.72 -17.89 6.17
CA GLU A 321 -3.70 -17.51 7.20
C GLU A 321 -3.26 -18.02 8.56
N ASN A 322 -3.76 -17.40 9.62
CA ASN A 322 -3.68 -17.95 10.97
C ASN A 322 -4.61 -19.14 11.14
N VAL A 323 -4.29 -20.01 12.09
CA VAL A 323 -5.19 -21.06 12.55
C VAL A 323 -6.04 -20.51 13.70
N CYS A 324 -7.37 -20.52 13.51
CA CYS A 324 -8.32 -20.19 14.56
C CYS A 324 -8.74 -21.43 15.36
N GLU A 325 -9.07 -21.29 16.64
CA GLU A 325 -9.50 -22.40 17.49
C GLU A 325 -10.73 -23.16 16.95
N ASN A 326 -11.62 -22.47 16.23
CA ASN A 326 -12.81 -23.07 15.61
C ASN A 326 -12.54 -23.65 14.20
N GLY A 327 -11.35 -23.42 13.63
CA GLY A 327 -10.90 -24.03 12.38
C GLY A 327 -11.57 -23.50 11.10
N GLU A 328 -12.40 -22.46 11.17
CA GLU A 328 -13.09 -21.88 10.00
C GLU A 328 -12.85 -20.38 9.92
N PHE A 329 -12.67 -19.86 8.70
CA PHE A 329 -12.48 -18.44 8.40
C PHE A 329 -13.48 -17.93 7.38
N GLU A 330 -14.06 -16.77 7.62
CA GLU A 330 -14.72 -15.96 6.58
C GLU A 330 -13.77 -14.94 5.94
N TYR A 331 -12.51 -15.01 6.26
CA TYR A 331 -11.52 -14.03 5.91
C TYR A 331 -10.77 -14.41 4.62
N SER A 332 -10.50 -13.44 3.77
CA SER A 332 -9.65 -13.67 2.60
C SER A 332 -8.20 -13.82 3.02
N PRO A 333 -7.52 -14.90 2.59
CA PRO A 333 -6.12 -15.12 2.96
C PRO A 333 -5.22 -13.97 2.53
N ARG A 334 -4.13 -13.76 3.25
CA ARG A 334 -3.03 -12.91 2.77
C ARG A 334 -2.47 -13.53 1.51
N ARG A 335 -2.54 -12.75 0.43
CA ARG A 335 -2.13 -13.18 -0.89
C ARG A 335 -0.89 -12.45 -1.33
N TYR A 336 0.12 -13.22 -1.71
CA TYR A 336 1.36 -12.70 -2.26
C TYR A 336 1.68 -13.40 -3.56
N LEU A 337 2.16 -12.63 -4.52
CA LEU A 337 2.67 -13.18 -5.76
C LEU A 337 4.15 -13.49 -5.61
N ILE A 338 4.55 -14.66 -6.06
CA ILE A 338 5.93 -15.08 -6.23
C ILE A 338 6.21 -15.08 -7.73
N LEU A 339 7.23 -14.36 -8.14
CA LEU A 339 7.73 -14.39 -9.50
C LEU A 339 9.06 -15.14 -9.52
N THR A 340 9.05 -16.35 -10.09
CA THR A 340 10.21 -17.24 -10.10
C THR A 340 11.21 -16.90 -11.20
N GLY A 341 12.45 -17.33 -11.01
CA GLY A 341 13.50 -17.32 -12.02
C GLY A 341 14.17 -15.98 -12.27
N ASN A 342 15.18 -16.03 -13.14
CA ASN A 342 15.93 -14.87 -13.58
C ASN A 342 15.37 -14.33 -14.91
N TRP A 343 15.04 -13.07 -14.93
CA TRP A 343 14.36 -12.41 -16.05
C TRP A 343 15.30 -11.64 -16.97
N CYS A 344 16.59 -11.77 -16.84
CA CYS A 344 17.55 -11.10 -17.72
C CYS A 344 17.30 -11.41 -19.21
N GLY A 345 17.11 -10.37 -20.01
CA GLY A 345 16.79 -10.48 -21.43
C GLY A 345 15.32 -10.79 -21.74
N GLN A 346 14.42 -10.69 -20.76
CA GLN A 346 12.99 -10.94 -20.89
C GLN A 346 12.15 -9.73 -20.47
N ASN A 347 10.87 -9.75 -20.84
CA ASN A 347 9.90 -8.76 -20.40
C ASN A 347 9.30 -9.17 -19.06
N PHE A 348 9.49 -8.34 -18.04
CA PHE A 348 8.75 -8.38 -16.79
C PHE A 348 7.40 -7.71 -16.99
N THR A 349 6.32 -8.48 -16.85
CA THR A 349 4.94 -8.00 -16.98
C THR A 349 4.21 -8.22 -15.67
N ASP A 350 3.04 -7.65 -15.50
CA ASP A 350 2.07 -8.05 -14.48
C ASP A 350 1.45 -9.43 -14.77
N THR A 351 0.52 -9.87 -13.92
CA THR A 351 -0.14 -11.18 -14.02
C THR A 351 -1.06 -11.36 -15.23
N GLY A 352 -1.45 -10.27 -15.90
CA GLY A 352 -2.20 -10.25 -17.15
C GLY A 352 -1.31 -10.40 -18.39
N GLY A 353 0.01 -10.39 -18.24
CA GLY A 353 0.98 -10.45 -19.32
C GLY A 353 1.03 -9.15 -20.13
N GLU A 354 1.50 -9.22 -21.39
CA GLU A 354 1.70 -8.02 -22.23
C GLU A 354 0.39 -7.34 -22.67
N SER A 355 -0.76 -8.00 -22.54
CA SER A 355 -2.01 -7.50 -23.12
C SER A 355 -3.23 -7.56 -22.20
N GLY A 356 -3.14 -8.23 -21.08
CA GLY A 356 -4.20 -8.31 -20.08
C GLY A 356 -3.95 -7.36 -18.92
N PRO A 357 -4.97 -7.06 -18.08
CA PRO A 357 -4.79 -6.28 -16.87
C PRO A 357 -4.26 -7.15 -15.71
N TYR A 358 -3.53 -6.54 -14.76
CA TYR A 358 -3.30 -7.17 -13.46
C TYR A 358 -4.64 -7.39 -12.74
N GLN A 359 -4.63 -8.18 -11.65
CA GLN A 359 -5.83 -8.41 -10.85
C GLN A 359 -5.82 -7.52 -9.60
N THR A 360 -6.99 -7.41 -8.96
CA THR A 360 -7.17 -6.71 -7.70
C THR A 360 -6.50 -7.45 -6.53
N ALA A 361 -6.25 -6.75 -5.42
CA ALA A 361 -5.68 -7.29 -4.18
C ALA A 361 -4.34 -8.02 -4.35
N GLN A 362 -3.53 -7.61 -5.32
CA GLN A 362 -2.21 -8.22 -5.55
C GLN A 362 -1.12 -7.54 -4.76
N ARG A 363 -0.18 -8.35 -4.28
CA ARG A 363 1.06 -7.92 -3.64
C ARG A 363 2.21 -8.72 -4.23
N LEU A 364 3.21 -8.01 -4.74
CA LEU A 364 4.41 -8.60 -5.33
C LEU A 364 5.65 -7.90 -4.78
N ILE A 365 6.62 -8.68 -4.37
CA ILE A 365 7.99 -8.23 -4.18
C ILE A 365 8.87 -9.12 -5.04
N LYS A 366 9.61 -8.54 -5.98
CA LYS A 366 10.57 -9.27 -6.83
C LYS A 366 11.89 -8.55 -6.85
N THR A 367 12.94 -9.27 -6.50
CA THR A 367 14.31 -8.82 -6.69
C THR A 367 14.88 -9.45 -7.96
N PHE A 368 15.39 -8.61 -8.83
CA PHE A 368 16.12 -9.01 -10.03
C PHE A 368 17.60 -8.95 -9.75
N TYR A 369 18.29 -10.07 -9.95
CA TYR A 369 19.74 -10.17 -9.83
C TYR A 369 20.39 -10.30 -11.21
N PRO A 370 21.58 -9.73 -11.42
CA PRO A 370 22.32 -10.00 -12.64
C PRO A 370 22.83 -11.43 -12.66
N VAL A 371 23.01 -11.98 -13.87
CA VAL A 371 23.47 -13.37 -14.05
C VAL A 371 24.95 -13.54 -13.67
N ASN A 372 25.77 -12.56 -14.01
CA ASN A 372 27.21 -12.64 -13.79
C ASN A 372 27.70 -11.58 -12.79
N PRO A 373 28.72 -11.90 -11.99
CA PRO A 373 29.32 -10.91 -11.09
C PRO A 373 29.79 -9.66 -11.84
N GLY A 374 29.45 -8.50 -11.31
CA GLY A 374 29.78 -7.19 -11.88
C GLY A 374 28.82 -6.65 -12.93
N GLU A 375 27.86 -7.43 -13.36
CA GLU A 375 26.72 -6.93 -14.14
C GLU A 375 25.77 -6.13 -13.25
N LYS A 376 24.94 -5.34 -13.89
CA LYS A 376 23.87 -4.54 -13.24
C LYS A 376 22.55 -4.78 -13.94
N VAL A 377 21.50 -4.84 -13.15
CA VAL A 377 20.14 -4.88 -13.67
C VAL A 377 19.73 -3.49 -14.13
N LYS A 378 19.06 -3.43 -15.27
CA LYS A 378 18.37 -2.26 -15.79
C LYS A 378 16.93 -2.62 -16.12
N LEU A 379 15.98 -1.83 -15.64
CA LEU A 379 14.57 -1.93 -15.98
C LEU A 379 14.18 -0.78 -16.91
N THR A 380 13.60 -1.13 -18.07
CA THR A 380 13.11 -0.15 -19.05
C THR A 380 11.64 -0.44 -19.34
N PHE A 381 10.75 0.43 -18.84
CA PHE A 381 9.31 0.28 -19.07
C PHE A 381 8.94 0.73 -20.49
N SER A 382 8.21 -0.11 -21.19
CA SER A 382 7.58 0.20 -22.49
C SER A 382 6.07 0.46 -22.34
N GLN A 383 5.46 -0.08 -21.28
CA GLN A 383 4.08 0.15 -20.89
C GLN A 383 4.04 0.34 -19.37
N PHE A 384 3.22 1.30 -18.93
CA PHE A 384 2.93 1.49 -17.51
C PHE A 384 1.56 2.14 -17.37
N ARG A 385 0.63 1.45 -16.71
CA ARG A 385 -0.69 1.98 -16.42
C ARG A 385 -1.28 1.27 -15.20
N LEU A 386 -1.17 1.91 -14.05
CA LEU A 386 -1.80 1.51 -12.80
C LEU A 386 -3.07 2.34 -12.54
N MET A 387 -3.92 1.89 -11.63
CA MET A 387 -5.04 2.71 -11.14
C MET A 387 -4.46 3.90 -10.37
N ASP A 388 -4.74 5.09 -10.89
CA ASP A 388 -4.17 6.34 -10.36
C ASP A 388 -4.59 6.54 -8.91
N ASP A 389 -3.62 6.86 -8.04
CA ASP A 389 -3.78 7.07 -6.60
C ASP A 389 -4.27 5.87 -5.76
N TRP A 390 -4.44 4.67 -6.37
CA TRP A 390 -4.91 3.48 -5.67
C TRP A 390 -3.95 2.30 -5.74
N ASP A 391 -3.27 2.13 -6.87
CA ASP A 391 -2.32 1.04 -7.07
C ASP A 391 -0.92 1.62 -7.25
N PHE A 392 0.06 1.02 -6.59
CA PHE A 392 1.39 1.60 -6.51
C PHE A 392 2.49 0.61 -6.83
N MET A 393 3.53 1.12 -7.49
CA MET A 393 4.78 0.41 -7.68
C MET A 393 5.94 1.22 -7.09
N TYR A 394 6.88 0.52 -6.44
CA TYR A 394 8.08 1.08 -5.83
C TYR A 394 9.31 0.38 -6.37
N ILE A 395 10.34 1.13 -6.73
CA ILE A 395 11.57 0.59 -7.32
C ILE A 395 12.75 0.93 -6.41
N TYR A 396 13.37 -0.10 -5.85
CA TYR A 396 14.49 0.01 -4.91
C TYR A 396 15.81 -0.33 -5.59
N ASN A 397 16.84 0.43 -5.29
CA ASN A 397 18.21 0.24 -5.80
C ASN A 397 18.98 -0.70 -4.87
N GLY A 398 18.70 -1.99 -4.96
CA GLY A 398 19.29 -3.02 -4.11
C GLY A 398 18.41 -4.27 -4.02
N ASN A 399 18.77 -5.17 -3.11
CA ASN A 399 18.23 -6.53 -3.01
C ASN A 399 17.08 -6.70 -2.01
N SER A 400 16.51 -5.61 -1.51
CA SER A 400 15.35 -5.65 -0.60
C SER A 400 14.54 -4.37 -0.66
N THR A 401 13.36 -4.36 -0.04
CA THR A 401 12.52 -3.17 0.13
C THR A 401 13.05 -2.17 1.16
N GLU A 402 14.10 -2.52 1.88
CA GLU A 402 14.83 -1.61 2.78
C GLU A 402 15.99 -0.87 2.06
N ALA A 403 16.31 -1.29 0.83
CA ALA A 403 17.27 -0.56 0.02
C ALA A 403 16.74 0.83 -0.36
N PRO A 404 17.62 1.80 -0.67
CA PRO A 404 17.18 3.13 -1.09
C PRO A 404 16.29 3.07 -2.34
N LEU A 405 15.19 3.81 -2.34
CA LEU A 405 14.39 4.03 -3.55
C LEU A 405 15.21 4.75 -4.63
N PHE A 406 14.93 4.44 -5.89
CA PHE A 406 15.41 5.29 -6.98
C PHE A 406 14.74 6.68 -6.89
N PRO A 407 15.43 7.78 -7.32
CA PRO A 407 14.91 9.14 -7.20
C PRO A 407 13.53 9.37 -7.86
N ASN A 408 13.15 8.55 -8.83
CA ASN A 408 11.84 8.57 -9.50
C ASN A 408 11.19 7.18 -9.45
N GLY A 409 11.41 6.44 -8.38
CA GLY A 409 10.91 5.08 -8.19
C GLY A 409 9.99 4.94 -6.98
N ASP A 410 9.56 6.05 -6.40
CA ASP A 410 8.66 6.11 -5.26
C ASP A 410 7.22 6.30 -5.69
N ALA A 411 6.31 5.51 -5.11
CA ALA A 411 4.85 5.59 -5.28
C ALA A 411 4.39 5.78 -6.74
N LEU A 412 4.97 5.01 -7.66
CA LEU A 412 4.61 5.08 -9.09
C LEU A 412 3.17 4.63 -9.28
N THR A 413 2.35 5.48 -9.88
CA THR A 413 0.93 5.26 -10.16
C THR A 413 0.52 5.92 -11.48
N GLY A 414 -0.72 5.73 -11.94
CA GLY A 414 -1.24 6.33 -13.16
C GLY A 414 -0.61 5.77 -14.44
N ASN A 415 -0.35 6.63 -15.44
CA ASN A 415 0.03 6.22 -16.80
C ASN A 415 1.35 6.81 -17.32
N ALA A 416 2.11 7.49 -16.48
CA ALA A 416 3.42 8.02 -16.87
C ALA A 416 4.46 6.90 -16.88
N ILE A 417 5.11 6.67 -18.02
CA ILE A 417 6.16 5.65 -18.14
C ILE A 417 7.37 6.05 -17.29
N PRO A 418 7.71 5.26 -16.25
CA PRO A 418 8.81 5.58 -15.35
C PRO A 418 10.17 5.10 -15.86
N GLY A 419 11.25 5.59 -15.26
CA GLY A 419 12.60 5.12 -15.52
C GLY A 419 13.30 5.73 -16.74
N PRO A 420 14.26 5.06 -17.37
CA PRO A 420 14.79 3.74 -17.00
C PRO A 420 15.51 3.74 -15.63
N PHE A 421 15.48 2.59 -14.95
CA PHE A 421 16.17 2.36 -13.68
C PHE A 421 17.41 1.49 -13.90
N VAL A 422 18.58 1.95 -13.48
CA VAL A 422 19.84 1.23 -13.62
C VAL A 422 20.45 1.05 -12.23
N SER A 423 20.65 -0.20 -11.81
CA SER A 423 21.20 -0.49 -10.49
C SER A 423 22.58 0.11 -10.29
N THR A 424 22.77 0.74 -9.15
CA THR A 424 24.09 1.14 -8.63
C THR A 424 24.46 0.36 -7.36
N ALA A 425 23.60 -0.55 -6.91
CA ALA A 425 23.89 -1.44 -5.79
C ALA A 425 25.15 -2.29 -6.04
N GLU A 426 25.83 -2.68 -4.98
CA GLU A 426 27.09 -3.44 -5.09
C GLU A 426 26.87 -4.78 -5.80
N ASP A 427 25.80 -5.50 -5.45
CA ASP A 427 25.40 -6.76 -6.06
C ASP A 427 24.72 -6.62 -7.43
N GLY A 428 24.40 -5.39 -7.85
CA GLY A 428 23.79 -5.10 -9.14
C GLY A 428 22.28 -5.32 -9.20
N SER A 429 21.61 -5.57 -8.08
CA SER A 429 20.21 -5.91 -8.01
C SER A 429 19.26 -4.69 -8.08
N ILE A 430 18.01 -4.95 -8.46
CA ILE A 430 16.86 -4.04 -8.34
C ILE A 430 15.73 -4.81 -7.71
N THR A 431 15.08 -4.22 -6.70
CA THR A 431 13.84 -4.78 -6.11
C THR A 431 12.64 -3.94 -6.55
N VAL A 432 11.59 -4.61 -6.96
CA VAL A 432 10.28 -4.04 -7.29
C VAL A 432 9.26 -4.50 -6.26
N ARG A 433 8.50 -3.57 -5.70
CA ARG A 433 7.30 -3.85 -4.91
C ARG A 433 6.09 -3.29 -5.64
N PHE A 434 5.06 -4.11 -5.82
CA PHE A 434 3.77 -3.71 -6.38
C PHE A 434 2.64 -4.08 -5.44
N THR A 435 1.65 -3.18 -5.32
CA THR A 435 0.41 -3.41 -4.57
C THR A 435 -0.77 -2.90 -5.37
N SER A 436 -1.84 -3.68 -5.44
CA SER A 436 -3.14 -3.23 -5.95
C SER A 436 -4.22 -3.37 -4.88
N ASN A 437 -5.21 -2.47 -4.93
CA ASN A 437 -6.39 -2.50 -4.07
C ASN A 437 -7.43 -3.55 -4.54
N ASP A 438 -8.57 -3.62 -3.86
CA ASP A 438 -9.67 -4.55 -4.19
C ASP A 438 -10.60 -4.01 -5.30
N GLY A 439 -10.33 -2.80 -5.81
CA GLY A 439 -11.16 -2.08 -6.77
C GLY A 439 -10.91 -2.44 -8.23
N ASN A 440 -10.90 -1.43 -9.09
CA ASN A 440 -10.68 -1.61 -10.53
C ASN A 440 -9.20 -1.83 -10.84
N ASN A 441 -8.92 -2.60 -11.89
CA ASN A 441 -7.58 -2.85 -12.41
C ASN A 441 -7.37 -2.18 -13.78
N ASN A 442 -6.13 -1.93 -14.11
CA ASN A 442 -5.67 -1.31 -15.35
C ASN A 442 -4.73 -2.25 -16.14
N PRO A 443 -4.36 -1.92 -17.38
CA PRO A 443 -3.50 -2.76 -18.21
C PRO A 443 -2.11 -3.12 -17.66
N GLY A 444 -1.67 -2.50 -16.56
CA GLY A 444 -0.42 -2.83 -15.88
C GLY A 444 0.84 -2.38 -16.60
N TRP A 445 1.86 -3.21 -16.59
CA TRP A 445 3.18 -2.84 -17.11
C TRP A 445 3.84 -3.90 -17.98
N VAL A 446 4.74 -3.43 -18.83
CA VAL A 446 5.74 -4.22 -19.55
C VAL A 446 7.08 -3.52 -19.38
N ALA A 447 8.04 -4.20 -18.77
CA ALA A 447 9.40 -3.70 -18.56
C ALA A 447 10.43 -4.70 -19.05
N GLU A 448 11.35 -4.29 -19.90
CA GLU A 448 12.49 -5.10 -20.28
C GLU A 448 13.50 -5.15 -19.12
N VAL A 449 13.94 -6.36 -18.76
CA VAL A 449 14.99 -6.60 -17.76
C VAL A 449 16.29 -6.86 -18.48
N GLU A 450 17.18 -5.89 -18.51
CA GLU A 450 18.53 -6.03 -19.07
C GLU A 450 19.52 -6.30 -17.94
N CYS A 451 20.44 -7.26 -18.15
CA CYS A 451 21.55 -7.54 -17.24
C CYS A 451 22.85 -7.39 -18.02
N SER A 452 23.61 -6.38 -17.69
CA SER A 452 24.86 -6.10 -18.41
C SER A 452 25.90 -5.50 -17.48
N VAL A 453 27.17 -5.71 -17.82
CA VAL A 453 28.23 -4.92 -17.20
C VAL A 453 27.91 -3.47 -17.57
N LEU A 454 27.89 -2.56 -16.60
CA LEU A 454 27.94 -1.14 -16.90
C LEU A 454 29.27 -0.84 -17.59
N SER A 455 29.41 -1.32 -18.84
CA SER A 455 30.31 -0.68 -19.75
C SER A 455 29.75 0.73 -19.94
N VAL A 456 30.62 1.72 -19.97
CA VAL A 456 30.32 2.96 -20.66
C VAL A 456 30.09 2.50 -22.11
N GLU A 457 28.83 2.08 -22.42
CA GLU A 457 28.44 1.90 -23.80
C GLU A 457 28.69 3.24 -24.44
N ASP A 458 29.61 3.22 -25.41
CA ASP A 458 29.58 4.24 -26.44
C ASP A 458 28.12 4.35 -26.89
N GLN A 459 27.43 5.42 -26.48
CA GLN A 459 26.21 5.83 -27.15
C GLN A 459 26.60 6.02 -28.62
N GLU A 460 26.61 4.93 -29.38
CA GLU A 460 26.60 4.96 -30.84
C GLU A 460 25.25 5.47 -31.36
N GLY A 461 24.69 6.43 -30.69
CA GLY A 461 23.78 7.38 -31.29
C GLY A 461 24.67 8.41 -31.98
N ASN A 462 25.00 8.16 -33.24
CA ASN A 462 25.45 9.09 -34.28
C ASN A 462 25.85 10.50 -33.76
N THR A 463 26.76 10.57 -32.79
CA THR A 463 27.20 11.85 -32.21
C THR A 463 28.19 12.54 -33.14
N GLY A 464 28.61 11.87 -34.22
CA GLY A 464 29.62 12.35 -35.15
C GLY A 464 31.01 12.55 -34.52
N ILE A 465 31.24 12.00 -33.30
CA ILE A 465 32.54 12.10 -32.62
C ILE A 465 33.22 10.76 -32.68
N ASN A 466 34.40 10.72 -33.34
CA ASN A 466 35.26 9.58 -33.48
C ASN A 466 36.51 9.76 -32.63
N VAL A 467 36.94 8.70 -31.94
CA VAL A 467 38.16 8.68 -31.16
C VAL A 467 38.96 7.42 -31.55
N TYR A 468 40.08 7.59 -32.13
CA TYR A 468 40.90 6.49 -32.63
C TYR A 468 42.40 6.77 -32.59
N PRO A 469 43.28 5.72 -32.58
CA PRO A 469 42.91 4.34 -32.31
C PRO A 469 42.47 4.14 -30.86
N ASN A 470 41.56 3.18 -30.64
CA ASN A 470 41.17 2.73 -29.30
C ASN A 470 40.97 1.19 -29.40
N PRO A 471 41.85 0.34 -28.83
CA PRO A 471 42.99 0.67 -27.97
C PRO A 471 44.11 1.46 -28.65
N ALA A 472 44.83 2.29 -27.88
CA ALA A 472 45.87 3.18 -28.32
C ALA A 472 47.23 2.91 -27.61
N ASN A 473 48.34 3.22 -28.30
CA ASN A 473 49.66 3.19 -27.68
C ASN A 473 50.06 4.57 -27.14
N ASP A 474 50.37 5.52 -28.01
CA ASP A 474 50.97 6.79 -27.60
C ASP A 474 50.08 7.99 -27.87
N MET A 475 49.24 7.93 -28.90
CA MET A 475 48.42 9.05 -29.37
C MET A 475 47.00 8.59 -29.64
N ILE A 476 46.04 9.44 -29.33
CA ILE A 476 44.66 9.32 -29.80
C ILE A 476 44.26 10.58 -30.60
N ARG A 477 43.50 10.35 -31.66
CA ARG A 477 42.89 11.40 -32.48
C ARG A 477 41.38 11.47 -32.21
N ILE A 478 40.90 12.67 -32.02
CA ILE A 478 39.51 12.95 -31.68
C ILE A 478 38.93 13.82 -32.84
N GLU A 479 37.91 13.33 -33.49
CA GLU A 479 37.20 14.07 -34.56
C GLU A 479 35.77 14.33 -34.12
N ALA A 480 35.29 15.54 -34.28
CA ALA A 480 33.97 15.99 -33.94
C ALA A 480 33.33 16.79 -35.10
N PRO A 481 31.98 16.83 -35.23
CA PRO A 481 31.30 17.58 -36.28
C PRO A 481 31.43 19.10 -36.12
N VAL A 482 31.77 19.57 -34.91
CA VAL A 482 31.95 20.97 -34.56
C VAL A 482 33.22 21.15 -33.74
N LYS A 483 33.64 22.41 -33.54
CA LYS A 483 34.81 22.74 -32.75
C LYS A 483 34.77 22.11 -31.34
N ILE A 484 35.85 21.46 -30.93
CA ILE A 484 36.04 20.98 -29.56
C ILE A 484 36.50 22.17 -28.70
N GLU A 485 35.86 22.37 -27.56
CA GLU A 485 36.20 23.46 -26.62
C GLU A 485 37.23 22.99 -25.59
N GLU A 486 37.03 21.79 -25.03
CA GLU A 486 37.90 21.25 -24.01
C GLU A 486 37.93 19.71 -24.07
N ILE A 487 39.11 19.14 -23.78
CA ILE A 487 39.35 17.71 -23.63
C ILE A 487 39.94 17.49 -22.25
N LYS A 488 39.34 16.61 -21.45
CA LYS A 488 39.88 16.14 -20.17
C LYS A 488 40.11 14.65 -20.25
N LEU A 489 41.19 14.19 -19.67
CA LEU A 489 41.53 12.78 -19.51
C LEU A 489 41.62 12.48 -18.01
N ASN A 490 40.79 11.58 -17.54
CA ASN A 490 40.74 11.15 -16.15
C ASN A 490 41.11 9.67 -16.04
N ASP A 491 41.61 9.25 -14.88
CA ASP A 491 41.67 7.84 -14.54
C ASP A 491 40.26 7.31 -14.15
N THR A 492 40.16 6.01 -13.87
CA THR A 492 38.91 5.34 -13.49
C THR A 492 38.39 5.76 -12.12
N SER A 493 39.18 6.44 -11.29
CA SER A 493 38.74 7.04 -10.02
C SER A 493 38.16 8.46 -10.19
N GLY A 494 38.15 8.99 -11.41
CA GLY A 494 37.71 10.35 -11.73
C GLY A 494 38.81 11.42 -11.56
N LYS A 495 40.03 11.06 -11.20
CA LYS A 495 41.15 12.01 -11.05
C LYS A 495 41.58 12.53 -12.40
N LEU A 496 41.62 13.86 -12.55
CA LEU A 496 42.11 14.52 -13.76
C LEU A 496 43.61 14.28 -13.96
N LEU A 497 43.96 13.71 -15.10
CA LEU A 497 45.35 13.41 -15.50
C LEU A 497 45.88 14.43 -16.51
N LYS A 498 45.04 14.88 -17.46
CA LYS A 498 45.40 15.84 -18.49
C LYS A 498 44.18 16.68 -18.91
N MET A 499 44.40 17.94 -19.20
CA MET A 499 43.42 18.84 -19.80
C MET A 499 44.05 19.58 -20.98
N LYS A 500 43.28 19.67 -22.08
CA LYS A 500 43.66 20.42 -23.29
C LYS A 500 42.51 21.28 -23.74
N LYS A 501 42.74 22.56 -23.99
CA LYS A 501 41.76 23.44 -24.70
C LYS A 501 41.77 23.08 -26.17
N GLY A 502 40.62 22.71 -26.70
CA GLY A 502 40.43 22.45 -28.11
C GLY A 502 40.41 23.75 -28.95
N ARG A 503 40.88 23.66 -30.18
CA ARG A 503 40.94 24.76 -31.13
C ARG A 503 40.19 24.45 -32.41
N PHE A 504 40.10 23.17 -32.75
CA PHE A 504 39.60 22.67 -34.02
C PHE A 504 38.54 21.59 -33.80
N SER A 505 37.90 21.13 -34.84
CA SER A 505 36.99 19.97 -34.85
C SER A 505 37.77 18.63 -34.79
N THR A 506 39.08 18.66 -35.02
CA THR A 506 39.98 17.52 -34.92
C THR A 506 41.11 17.88 -33.96
N GLU A 507 41.33 17.07 -32.97
CA GLU A 507 42.40 17.25 -31.94
C GLU A 507 43.15 15.94 -31.73
N GLU A 508 44.44 16.05 -31.36
CA GLU A 508 45.27 14.92 -30.97
C GLU A 508 45.67 15.04 -29.49
N LEU A 509 45.67 13.93 -28.80
CA LEU A 509 46.05 13.84 -27.39
C LEU A 509 47.13 12.76 -27.21
N ASP A 510 48.31 13.19 -26.73
CA ASP A 510 49.38 12.31 -26.34
C ASP A 510 49.06 11.64 -24.99
N ILE A 511 49.09 10.31 -24.98
CA ILE A 511 48.84 9.41 -23.83
C ILE A 511 50.03 8.46 -23.61
N GLY A 512 51.14 8.64 -24.31
CA GLY A 512 52.31 7.75 -24.27
C GLY A 512 52.93 7.61 -22.89
N TYR A 513 52.82 8.63 -22.05
CA TYR A 513 53.32 8.65 -20.68
C TYR A 513 52.45 7.92 -19.67
N LEU A 514 51.25 7.47 -20.06
CA LEU A 514 50.31 6.81 -19.15
C LEU A 514 50.61 5.31 -19.02
N PRO A 515 50.39 4.73 -17.84
CA PRO A 515 50.40 3.27 -17.66
C PRO A 515 49.36 2.57 -18.53
N LYS A 516 49.56 1.28 -18.81
CA LYS A 516 48.54 0.45 -19.43
C LYS A 516 47.29 0.41 -18.57
N GLY A 517 46.13 0.57 -19.18
CA GLY A 517 44.86 0.59 -18.44
C GLY A 517 43.74 1.33 -19.16
N ALA A 518 42.61 1.47 -18.46
CA ALA A 518 41.44 2.19 -18.93
C ALA A 518 41.43 3.63 -18.39
N TYR A 519 40.99 4.57 -19.22
CA TYR A 519 40.90 5.99 -18.92
C TYR A 519 39.57 6.57 -19.43
N LEU A 520 39.11 7.66 -18.85
CA LEU A 520 37.92 8.37 -19.25
C LEU A 520 38.27 9.67 -19.97
N LEU A 521 37.94 9.77 -21.25
CA LEU A 521 38.12 10.96 -22.09
C LEU A 521 36.82 11.76 -22.12
N ILE A 522 36.84 12.97 -21.56
CA ILE A 522 35.69 13.89 -21.55
C ILE A 522 35.92 14.96 -22.59
N ILE A 523 35.02 15.06 -23.56
CA ILE A 523 35.10 15.97 -24.70
C ILE A 523 33.95 16.97 -24.57
N LYS A 524 34.27 18.25 -24.38
CA LYS A 524 33.30 19.33 -24.30
C LYS A 524 33.19 20.05 -25.66
N LEU A 525 31.99 20.08 -26.20
CA LEU A 525 31.58 20.89 -27.32
C LEU A 525 30.76 22.08 -26.82
N LYS A 526 30.34 22.97 -27.71
CA LYS A 526 29.56 24.15 -27.35
C LYS A 526 28.26 23.81 -26.58
N ASP A 527 27.54 22.78 -27.04
CA ASP A 527 26.18 22.48 -26.57
C ASP A 527 26.07 21.15 -25.82
N LYS A 528 27.17 20.36 -25.76
CA LYS A 528 27.16 19.06 -25.09
C LYS A 528 28.56 18.64 -24.63
N THR A 529 28.56 17.77 -23.60
CA THR A 529 29.77 17.08 -23.12
C THR A 529 29.60 15.58 -23.32
N ILE A 530 30.63 14.91 -23.83
CA ILE A 530 30.60 13.48 -24.15
C ILE A 530 31.80 12.83 -23.48
N THR A 531 31.56 11.67 -22.88
CA THR A 531 32.59 10.86 -22.28
C THR A 531 32.86 9.62 -23.15
N ARG A 532 34.12 9.24 -23.34
CA ARG A 532 34.57 8.05 -24.05
C ARG A 532 35.58 7.29 -23.22
N LYS A 533 35.49 5.98 -23.20
CA LYS A 533 36.50 5.10 -22.59
C LYS A 533 37.67 4.90 -23.57
N ILE A 534 38.89 5.10 -23.09
CA ILE A 534 40.11 4.87 -23.84
C ILE A 534 40.88 3.73 -23.18
N ILE A 535 41.37 2.81 -24.00
CA ILE A 535 42.23 1.71 -23.57
C ILE A 535 43.65 2.03 -24.00
N LYS A 536 44.59 2.12 -23.05
CA LYS A 536 46.01 2.28 -23.26
C LYS A 536 46.68 0.90 -23.19
N ASN A 537 47.34 0.50 -24.30
CA ASN A 537 48.13 -0.75 -24.38
C ASN A 537 49.49 -0.67 -23.69
#